data_e5088168b4e12e23bd578e29135668a0
#
_entry.id   e5088168b4e12e23bd578e29135668a0
#
_cell.length_a   1.000
_cell.length_b   1.000
_cell.length_c   1.000
_cell.angle_alpha   90.00
_cell.angle_beta   90.00
_cell.angle_gamma   90.00
#
_symmetry.space_group_name_H-M   'P 1'
#
loop_
_entity.id
_entity.type
_entity.pdbx_description
1 polymer ?
#
loop_
_entity_poly.entity_id
_entity_poly.type
_entity_poly.pdbx_seq_one_letter_code
_entity_poly.pdbx_strand_id
1 'polypeptide(L)'
;PIDPLASPAFSDKIALLSEIDAWARTRDPRVVQVSVSMAGEHRDIEILRADGRGVRDIRPLVRLNVSVTVEQNGRRESASAGAGGRAGFDAWIAPAHWQAQVDEALRQALVNLEAVDCPAGEMDVVLGAGWPGVLLHEAVGHGFEGDFHRKGSSVFSGMMGKRVAAPGVTVVDDGSIAGRRGSLTVDDEGTPTSRTVLIEDGIMVGLMHDRLSARKLGARATGNARRQSFAHPPMPRMTNTFMEGGKDSRADMIASTKRGLYAANFGGGQVDITNGKFVFQCTEAY
;
A
#
# COMPACT_ATOMS: atom_id res chain seq x y z
N PRO A 1 4.05 -21.73 14.26
CA PRO A 1 4.04 -20.82 13.14
C PRO A 1 2.60 -20.57 12.71
N ILE A 2 2.27 -19.33 12.38
CA ILE A 2 0.93 -18.95 11.92
C ILE A 2 0.79 -19.43 10.46
N ASP A 3 -0.17 -20.33 10.22
CA ASP A 3 -0.48 -20.80 8.87
C ASP A 3 -1.94 -20.45 8.53
N PRO A 4 -2.18 -19.39 7.74
CA PRO A 4 -3.51 -18.96 7.36
C PRO A 4 -4.23 -19.93 6.43
N LEU A 5 -3.54 -20.90 5.84
CA LEU A 5 -4.16 -21.92 5.00
C LEU A 5 -4.79 -23.02 5.89
N ALA A 6 -4.16 -23.34 7.01
CA ALA A 6 -4.63 -24.35 7.94
C ALA A 6 -5.70 -23.83 8.92
N SER A 7 -5.66 -22.54 9.29
CA SER A 7 -6.59 -21.96 10.30
C SER A 7 -7.15 -20.61 9.83
N PRO A 8 -8.47 -20.34 10.02
CA PRO A 8 -9.52 -21.29 10.43
C PRO A 8 -9.79 -22.39 9.38
N ALA A 9 -10.61 -23.39 9.72
CA ALA A 9 -10.98 -24.45 8.77
C ALA A 9 -11.68 -23.89 7.53
N PHE A 10 -11.61 -24.58 6.40
CA PHE A 10 -12.19 -24.09 5.15
C PHE A 10 -13.71 -23.87 5.26
N SER A 11 -14.43 -24.77 5.95
CA SER A 11 -15.86 -24.62 6.24
C SER A 11 -16.18 -23.32 6.98
N ASP A 12 -15.36 -22.96 7.96
CA ASP A 12 -15.56 -21.75 8.76
C ASP A 12 -15.29 -20.49 7.95
N LYS A 13 -14.31 -20.53 7.04
CA LYS A 13 -14.07 -19.44 6.06
C LYS A 13 -15.29 -19.23 5.17
N ILE A 14 -15.90 -20.31 4.65
CA ILE A 14 -17.10 -20.22 3.82
C ILE A 14 -18.29 -19.68 4.61
N ALA A 15 -18.49 -20.17 5.85
CA ALA A 15 -19.56 -19.68 6.73
C ALA A 15 -19.41 -18.16 6.99
N LEU A 16 -18.19 -17.70 7.29
CA LEU A 16 -17.90 -16.28 7.49
C LEU A 16 -18.18 -15.45 6.24
N LEU A 17 -17.76 -15.89 5.04
CA LEU A 17 -18.06 -15.17 3.80
C LEU A 17 -19.57 -15.03 3.58
N SER A 18 -20.34 -16.06 3.89
CA SER A 18 -21.81 -16.04 3.79
C SER A 18 -22.45 -15.11 4.82
N GLU A 19 -21.90 -15.07 6.06
CA GLU A 19 -22.33 -14.15 7.11
C GLU A 19 -22.10 -12.70 6.70
N ILE A 20 -20.91 -12.38 6.17
CA ILE A 20 -20.55 -11.04 5.71
C ILE A 20 -21.48 -10.60 4.55
N ASP A 21 -21.72 -11.47 3.57
CA ASP A 21 -22.66 -11.18 2.44
C ASP A 21 -24.07 -10.90 2.97
N ALA A 22 -24.60 -11.78 3.82
CA ALA A 22 -25.94 -11.61 4.39
C ALA A 22 -26.06 -10.31 5.19
N TRP A 23 -25.08 -10.01 6.03
CA TRP A 23 -25.07 -8.79 6.84
C TRP A 23 -24.99 -7.54 5.98
N ALA A 24 -24.13 -7.52 4.96
CA ALA A 24 -23.99 -6.37 4.05
C ALA A 24 -25.29 -6.02 3.33
N ARG A 25 -26.07 -7.04 2.91
CA ARG A 25 -27.38 -6.86 2.24
C ARG A 25 -28.43 -6.24 3.15
N THR A 26 -28.31 -6.38 4.46
CA THR A 26 -29.27 -5.77 5.41
C THR A 26 -28.98 -4.31 5.72
N ARG A 27 -27.83 -3.78 5.32
CA ARG A 27 -27.36 -2.44 5.71
C ARG A 27 -28.07 -1.30 4.98
N ASP A 28 -28.45 -1.52 3.72
CA ASP A 28 -29.16 -0.51 2.93
C ASP A 28 -30.00 -1.23 1.84
N PRO A 29 -31.27 -0.82 1.63
CA PRO A 29 -32.15 -1.45 0.64
C PRO A 29 -31.68 -1.27 -0.82
N ARG A 30 -30.75 -0.34 -1.09
CA ARG A 30 -30.15 -0.12 -2.41
C ARG A 30 -29.05 -1.10 -2.74
N VAL A 31 -28.61 -1.93 -1.80
CA VAL A 31 -27.58 -2.96 -2.07
C VAL A 31 -28.16 -4.03 -2.98
N VAL A 32 -27.62 -4.11 -4.20
CA VAL A 32 -28.05 -5.09 -5.23
C VAL A 32 -27.06 -6.22 -5.41
N GLN A 33 -25.78 -6.00 -5.10
CA GLN A 33 -24.75 -7.03 -5.21
C GLN A 33 -23.72 -6.86 -4.11
N VAL A 34 -23.25 -7.99 -3.57
CA VAL A 34 -22.13 -8.08 -2.63
C VAL A 34 -21.17 -9.14 -3.14
N SER A 35 -19.88 -8.86 -3.03
CA SER A 35 -18.80 -9.82 -3.28
C SER A 35 -17.84 -9.79 -2.12
N VAL A 36 -17.58 -10.95 -1.52
CA VAL A 36 -16.65 -11.09 -0.39
C VAL A 36 -15.59 -12.12 -0.73
N SER A 37 -14.35 -11.82 -0.46
CA SER A 37 -13.24 -12.74 -0.71
C SER A 37 -12.23 -12.74 0.43
N MET A 38 -11.71 -13.93 0.71
CA MET A 38 -10.58 -14.15 1.60
C MET A 38 -9.43 -14.76 0.79
N ALA A 39 -8.25 -14.20 0.92
CA ALA A 39 -7.02 -14.73 0.34
C ALA A 39 -5.99 -14.98 1.43
N GLY A 40 -5.36 -16.15 1.42
CA GLY A 40 -4.30 -16.52 2.34
C GLY A 40 -3.10 -17.07 1.60
N GLU A 41 -1.92 -16.78 2.10
CA GLU A 41 -0.66 -17.30 1.61
C GLU A 41 0.22 -17.69 2.79
N HIS A 42 0.92 -18.81 2.66
CA HIS A 42 1.96 -19.24 3.58
C HIS A 42 3.22 -19.56 2.78
N ARG A 43 4.29 -18.85 3.06
CA ARG A 43 5.61 -19.13 2.45
C ARG A 43 6.60 -19.50 3.53
N ASP A 44 7.24 -20.63 3.37
CA ASP A 44 8.44 -21.04 4.11
C ASP A 44 9.63 -20.87 3.16
N ILE A 45 10.55 -19.99 3.50
CA ILE A 45 11.64 -19.54 2.63
C ILE A 45 12.96 -19.88 3.31
N GLU A 46 13.84 -20.54 2.56
CA GLU A 46 15.23 -20.74 2.94
C GLU A 46 16.15 -20.08 1.91
N ILE A 47 17.07 -19.28 2.41
CA ILE A 47 18.06 -18.55 1.61
C ILE A 47 19.45 -19.07 1.98
N LEU A 48 20.06 -19.82 1.09
CA LEU A 48 21.43 -20.33 1.23
C LEU A 48 22.39 -19.50 0.40
N ARG A 49 23.49 -19.09 1.00
CA ARG A 49 24.52 -18.28 0.37
C ARG A 49 25.77 -19.10 0.10
N ALA A 50 26.53 -18.70 -0.92
CA ALA A 50 27.78 -19.37 -1.27
C ALA A 50 28.84 -19.32 -0.15
N ASP A 51 28.73 -18.38 0.79
CA ASP A 51 29.60 -18.29 1.98
C ASP A 51 29.19 -19.23 3.13
N GLY A 52 28.21 -20.11 2.90
CA GLY A 52 27.71 -21.08 3.87
C GLY A 52 26.67 -20.54 4.85
N ARG A 53 26.31 -19.25 4.78
CA ARG A 53 25.25 -18.69 5.61
C ARG A 53 23.88 -19.09 5.11
N GLY A 54 23.03 -19.57 6.01
CA GLY A 54 21.63 -19.87 5.76
C GLY A 54 20.72 -18.99 6.60
N VAL A 55 19.59 -18.56 6.03
CA VAL A 55 18.52 -17.83 6.74
C VAL A 55 17.19 -18.44 6.35
N ARG A 56 16.32 -18.68 7.34
CA ARG A 56 14.96 -19.15 7.11
C ARG A 56 13.98 -18.10 7.58
N ASP A 57 12.90 -17.90 6.82
CA ASP A 57 11.84 -16.95 7.14
C ASP A 57 10.47 -17.56 6.83
N ILE A 58 9.48 -17.32 7.69
CA ILE A 58 8.09 -17.76 7.51
C ILE A 58 7.25 -16.51 7.26
N ARG A 59 6.55 -16.49 6.11
CA ARG A 59 5.83 -15.33 5.62
C ARG A 59 4.35 -15.64 5.43
N PRO A 60 3.53 -15.57 6.49
CA PRO A 60 2.09 -15.60 6.32
C PRO A 60 1.62 -14.29 5.68
N LEU A 61 0.55 -14.35 4.91
CA LEU A 61 -0.11 -13.17 4.36
C LEU A 61 -1.59 -13.45 4.20
N VAL A 62 -2.43 -12.52 4.66
CA VAL A 62 -3.88 -12.63 4.53
C VAL A 62 -4.49 -11.34 4.00
N ARG A 63 -5.65 -11.49 3.36
CA ARG A 63 -6.51 -10.37 2.98
C ARG A 63 -7.97 -10.80 3.01
N LEU A 64 -8.80 -9.94 3.60
CA LEU A 64 -10.25 -9.94 3.47
C LEU A 64 -10.63 -8.73 2.60
N ASN A 65 -11.48 -8.91 1.61
CA ASN A 65 -11.97 -7.84 0.76
C ASN A 65 -13.47 -7.95 0.59
N VAL A 66 -14.16 -6.81 0.67
CA VAL A 66 -15.60 -6.68 0.48
C VAL A 66 -15.84 -5.67 -0.63
N SER A 67 -16.72 -5.99 -1.56
CA SER A 67 -17.22 -5.08 -2.58
C SER A 67 -18.73 -5.01 -2.49
N VAL A 68 -19.28 -3.82 -2.49
CA VAL A 68 -20.72 -3.56 -2.44
C VAL A 68 -21.12 -2.77 -3.67
N THR A 69 -22.18 -3.22 -4.33
CA THR A 69 -22.82 -2.48 -5.43
C THR A 69 -24.20 -2.02 -4.96
N VAL A 70 -24.46 -0.75 -5.13
CA VAL A 70 -25.75 -0.11 -4.84
C VAL A 70 -26.39 0.38 -6.14
N GLU A 71 -27.72 0.44 -6.14
CA GLU A 71 -28.51 0.95 -7.27
C GLU A 71 -29.63 1.86 -6.80
N GLN A 72 -29.77 3.01 -7.46
CA GLN A 72 -30.86 3.95 -7.22
C GLN A 72 -31.22 4.68 -8.52
N ASN A 73 -32.49 4.72 -8.89
CA ASN A 73 -33.01 5.44 -10.06
C ASN A 73 -32.27 5.07 -11.38
N GLY A 74 -31.86 3.82 -11.53
CA GLY A 74 -31.13 3.32 -12.70
C GLY A 74 -29.64 3.62 -12.70
N ARG A 75 -29.12 4.38 -11.75
CA ARG A 75 -27.68 4.55 -11.52
C ARG A 75 -27.17 3.46 -10.61
N ARG A 76 -26.03 2.87 -10.99
CA ARG A 76 -25.40 1.79 -10.25
C ARG A 76 -23.94 2.15 -9.99
N GLU A 77 -23.55 2.05 -8.72
CA GLU A 77 -22.19 2.36 -8.26
C GLU A 77 -21.65 1.24 -7.38
N SER A 78 -20.33 1.04 -7.44
CA SER A 78 -19.65 -0.01 -6.68
C SER A 78 -18.44 0.57 -5.98
N ALA A 79 -18.21 0.10 -4.75
CA ALA A 79 -16.99 0.40 -4.02
C ALA A 79 -16.50 -0.84 -3.28
N SER A 80 -15.22 -0.82 -2.90
CA SER A 80 -14.59 -1.93 -2.22
C SER A 80 -13.73 -1.44 -1.07
N ALA A 81 -13.76 -2.17 0.03
CA ALA A 81 -12.83 -1.99 1.14
C ALA A 81 -12.25 -3.34 1.56
N GLY A 82 -11.09 -3.31 2.20
CA GLY A 82 -10.48 -4.56 2.64
C GLY A 82 -9.28 -4.32 3.54
N ALA A 83 -9.01 -5.33 4.35
CA ALA A 83 -7.93 -5.33 5.31
C ALA A 83 -7.13 -6.64 5.23
N GLY A 84 -5.91 -6.60 5.74
CA GLY A 84 -5.03 -7.76 5.74
C GLY A 84 -3.61 -7.37 6.15
N GLY A 85 -2.76 -8.39 6.29
CA GLY A 85 -1.38 -8.17 6.72
C GLY A 85 -0.60 -9.46 6.86
N ARG A 86 0.60 -9.35 7.41
CA ARG A 86 1.45 -10.50 7.75
C ARG A 86 1.02 -11.10 9.08
N ALA A 87 -0.08 -11.84 9.03
CA ALA A 87 -0.72 -12.46 10.18
C ALA A 87 -1.53 -13.68 9.74
N GLY A 88 -2.14 -14.38 10.67
CA GLY A 88 -3.25 -15.29 10.41
C GLY A 88 -4.55 -14.53 10.21
N PHE A 89 -5.60 -15.24 9.85
CA PHE A 89 -6.93 -14.64 9.71
C PHE A 89 -7.52 -14.17 11.04
N ASP A 90 -7.11 -14.74 12.19
CA ASP A 90 -7.66 -14.41 13.52
C ASP A 90 -7.70 -12.91 13.82
N ALA A 91 -6.74 -12.17 13.28
CA ALA A 91 -6.69 -10.71 13.42
C ALA A 91 -7.77 -9.97 12.60
N TRP A 92 -8.46 -10.61 11.66
CA TRP A 92 -9.33 -9.96 10.67
C TRP A 92 -10.75 -10.50 10.63
N ILE A 93 -11.00 -11.69 11.20
CA ILE A 93 -12.31 -12.36 11.18
C ILE A 93 -13.24 -11.93 12.31
N ALA A 94 -12.76 -11.16 13.29
CA ALA A 94 -13.61 -10.63 14.34
C ALA A 94 -14.67 -9.67 13.74
N PRO A 95 -15.93 -9.74 14.18
CA PRO A 95 -17.04 -8.97 13.59
C PRO A 95 -16.74 -7.48 13.44
N ALA A 96 -16.14 -6.84 14.45
CA ALA A 96 -15.80 -5.42 14.39
C ALA A 96 -14.88 -5.05 13.20
N HIS A 97 -14.00 -5.96 12.76
CA HIS A 97 -13.08 -5.70 11.66
C HIS A 97 -13.76 -5.82 10.30
N TRP A 98 -14.48 -6.91 10.04
CA TRP A 98 -15.11 -7.09 8.73
C TRP A 98 -16.35 -6.20 8.56
N GLN A 99 -17.09 -5.89 9.63
CA GLN A 99 -18.18 -4.93 9.60
C GLN A 99 -17.70 -3.55 9.18
N ALA A 100 -16.58 -3.08 9.72
CA ALA A 100 -15.97 -1.82 9.31
C ALA A 100 -15.61 -1.79 7.80
N GLN A 101 -15.20 -2.91 7.22
CA GLN A 101 -14.92 -3.00 5.77
C GLN A 101 -16.22 -2.93 4.96
N VAL A 102 -17.28 -3.59 5.40
CA VAL A 102 -18.59 -3.49 4.74
C VAL A 102 -19.13 -2.08 4.82
N ASP A 103 -19.11 -1.46 6.01
CA ASP A 103 -19.61 -0.10 6.21
C ASP A 103 -18.85 0.91 5.35
N GLU A 104 -17.53 0.77 5.21
CA GLU A 104 -16.72 1.65 4.35
C GLU A 104 -17.02 1.44 2.86
N ALA A 105 -17.12 0.18 2.39
CA ALA A 105 -17.47 -0.11 1.01
C ALA A 105 -18.87 0.42 0.67
N LEU A 106 -19.84 0.22 1.55
CA LEU A 106 -21.19 0.73 1.39
C LEU A 106 -21.23 2.27 1.40
N ARG A 107 -20.57 2.91 2.37
CA ARG A 107 -20.48 4.37 2.47
C ARG A 107 -19.96 4.96 1.16
N GLN A 108 -18.86 4.47 0.65
CA GLN A 108 -18.27 4.97 -0.60
C GLN A 108 -19.19 4.73 -1.81
N ALA A 109 -19.82 3.55 -1.93
CA ALA A 109 -20.76 3.27 -3.01
C ALA A 109 -21.97 4.22 -2.98
N LEU A 110 -22.51 4.53 -1.79
CA LEU A 110 -23.60 5.46 -1.60
C LEU A 110 -23.21 6.91 -1.94
N VAL A 111 -22.02 7.34 -1.54
CA VAL A 111 -21.48 8.67 -1.91
C VAL A 111 -21.35 8.78 -3.43
N ASN A 112 -20.89 7.74 -4.09
CA ASN A 112 -20.71 7.74 -5.54
C ASN A 112 -22.06 7.80 -6.30
N LEU A 113 -23.17 7.34 -5.74
CA LEU A 113 -24.50 7.54 -6.34
C LEU A 113 -24.85 9.03 -6.51
N GLU A 114 -24.39 9.88 -5.62
CA GLU A 114 -24.64 11.33 -5.61
C GLU A 114 -23.49 12.13 -6.25
N ALA A 115 -22.44 11.45 -6.71
CA ALA A 115 -21.26 12.11 -7.28
C ALA A 115 -21.61 12.84 -8.58
N VAL A 116 -20.98 14.01 -8.73
CA VAL A 116 -21.02 14.85 -9.93
C VAL A 116 -19.68 14.77 -10.67
N ASP A 117 -19.63 15.27 -11.90
CA ASP A 117 -18.41 15.33 -12.69
C ASP A 117 -17.31 16.14 -11.96
N CYS A 118 -16.11 15.60 -11.92
CA CYS A 118 -14.96 16.27 -11.36
C CYS A 118 -14.55 17.44 -12.27
N PRO A 119 -14.32 18.65 -11.73
CA PRO A 119 -13.85 19.76 -12.53
C PRO A 119 -12.47 19.46 -13.15
N ALA A 120 -12.33 19.74 -14.44
CA ALA A 120 -11.05 19.64 -15.13
C ALA A 120 -10.19 20.88 -14.89
N GLY A 121 -8.87 20.70 -14.82
CA GLY A 121 -7.90 21.79 -14.73
C GLY A 121 -6.86 21.59 -13.64
N GLU A 122 -5.94 22.53 -13.56
CA GLU A 122 -4.93 22.59 -12.52
C GLU A 122 -5.53 23.17 -11.23
N MET A 123 -5.32 22.51 -10.12
CA MET A 123 -5.82 22.92 -8.82
C MET A 123 -5.02 22.28 -7.68
N ASP A 124 -5.17 22.82 -6.47
CA ASP A 124 -4.58 22.23 -5.27
C ASP A 124 -5.29 20.91 -4.94
N VAL A 125 -4.53 19.92 -4.45
CA VAL A 125 -5.08 18.64 -4.02
C VAL A 125 -4.61 18.34 -2.61
N VAL A 126 -5.55 18.23 -1.68
CA VAL A 126 -5.30 17.71 -0.35
C VAL A 126 -5.52 16.20 -0.38
N LEU A 127 -4.49 15.43 -0.07
CA LEU A 127 -4.57 13.97 -0.04
C LEU A 127 -5.08 13.47 1.32
N GLY A 128 -6.05 12.59 1.29
CA GLY A 128 -6.49 11.85 2.46
C GLY A 128 -5.40 10.92 3.00
N ALA A 129 -5.50 10.56 4.27
CA ALA A 129 -4.64 9.53 4.85
C ALA A 129 -5.06 8.12 4.39
N GLY A 130 -4.13 7.17 4.41
CA GLY A 130 -4.42 5.77 4.06
C GLY A 130 -4.18 5.45 2.60
N TRP A 131 -5.21 5.03 1.86
CA TRP A 131 -5.06 4.57 0.47
C TRP A 131 -4.48 5.62 -0.50
N PRO A 132 -4.74 6.93 -0.37
CA PRO A 132 -4.02 7.95 -1.16
C PRO A 132 -2.51 7.95 -1.01
N GLY A 133 -1.94 7.30 0.00
CA GLY A 133 -0.51 7.03 0.11
C GLY A 133 0.08 6.23 -1.06
N VAL A 134 -0.75 5.60 -1.91
CA VAL A 134 -0.30 4.97 -3.17
C VAL A 134 0.35 5.99 -4.12
N LEU A 135 -0.04 7.27 -4.05
CA LEU A 135 0.65 8.33 -4.79
C LEU A 135 2.12 8.44 -4.37
N LEU A 136 2.41 8.34 -3.07
CA LEU A 136 3.78 8.33 -2.58
C LEU A 136 4.57 7.12 -3.07
N HIS A 137 3.91 5.94 -3.13
CA HIS A 137 4.50 4.71 -3.68
C HIS A 137 4.98 4.94 -5.12
N GLU A 138 4.14 5.50 -5.97
CA GLU A 138 4.48 5.75 -7.38
C GLU A 138 5.40 6.97 -7.55
N ALA A 139 5.02 8.13 -7.01
CA ALA A 139 5.73 9.38 -7.26
C ALA A 139 7.14 9.43 -6.64
N VAL A 140 7.36 8.72 -5.53
CA VAL A 140 8.63 8.71 -4.80
C VAL A 140 9.22 7.31 -4.75
N GLY A 141 8.47 6.33 -4.24
CA GLY A 141 8.98 5.01 -3.88
C GLY A 141 9.77 4.33 -4.99
N HIS A 142 9.17 4.13 -6.17
CA HIS A 142 9.86 3.52 -7.31
C HIS A 142 11.06 4.35 -7.79
N GLY A 143 10.98 5.67 -7.71
CA GLY A 143 12.07 6.56 -8.06
C GLY A 143 13.30 6.45 -7.15
N PHE A 144 13.14 5.85 -5.95
CA PHE A 144 14.19 5.68 -4.93
C PHE A 144 14.71 4.25 -4.81
N GLU A 145 14.34 3.34 -5.73
CA GLU A 145 14.92 2.01 -5.83
C GLU A 145 16.34 2.08 -6.42
N GLY A 146 17.30 1.53 -5.71
CA GLY A 146 18.73 1.74 -5.98
C GLY A 146 19.24 1.21 -7.31
N ASP A 147 18.55 0.25 -7.93
CA ASP A 147 18.95 -0.28 -9.24
C ASP A 147 18.68 0.74 -10.37
N PHE A 148 17.64 1.55 -10.28
CA PHE A 148 17.39 2.64 -11.22
C PHE A 148 18.45 3.75 -11.09
N HIS A 149 18.89 4.06 -9.87
CA HIS A 149 19.99 4.99 -9.63
C HIS A 149 21.32 4.46 -10.15
N ARG A 150 21.59 3.18 -9.94
CA ARG A 150 22.78 2.51 -10.49
C ARG A 150 22.83 2.52 -12.01
N LYS A 151 21.66 2.45 -12.66
CA LYS A 151 21.51 2.53 -14.12
C LYS A 151 21.42 3.98 -14.63
N GLY A 152 21.24 4.96 -13.75
CA GLY A 152 21.04 6.36 -14.13
C GLY A 152 19.69 6.63 -14.77
N SER A 153 18.68 5.78 -14.55
CA SER A 153 17.38 5.86 -15.21
C SER A 153 16.26 6.46 -14.35
N SER A 154 16.50 6.74 -13.06
CA SER A 154 15.54 7.47 -12.25
C SER A 154 15.64 8.97 -12.50
N VAL A 155 14.49 9.66 -12.53
CA VAL A 155 14.43 11.14 -12.57
C VAL A 155 15.16 11.77 -11.37
N PHE A 156 15.29 11.04 -10.25
CA PHE A 156 16.03 11.46 -9.07
C PHE A 156 17.52 11.12 -9.10
N SER A 157 18.04 10.56 -10.21
CA SER A 157 19.47 10.24 -10.32
C SER A 157 20.33 11.50 -10.19
N GLY A 158 21.34 11.46 -9.31
CA GLY A 158 22.20 12.61 -9.01
C GLY A 158 21.58 13.68 -8.11
N MET A 159 20.45 13.41 -7.49
CA MET A 159 19.76 14.34 -6.57
C MET A 159 20.05 14.08 -5.08
N MET A 160 20.89 13.12 -4.74
CA MET A 160 21.32 12.89 -3.35
C MET A 160 21.84 14.18 -2.72
N GLY A 161 21.33 14.53 -1.54
CA GLY A 161 21.63 15.78 -0.83
C GLY A 161 20.90 17.02 -1.35
N LYS A 162 20.07 16.90 -2.39
CA LYS A 162 19.29 18.01 -2.95
C LYS A 162 17.83 17.96 -2.48
N ARG A 163 17.17 19.12 -2.55
CA ARG A 163 15.74 19.24 -2.26
C ARG A 163 14.92 18.61 -3.39
N VAL A 164 14.03 17.69 -3.01
CA VAL A 164 13.10 16.97 -3.92
C VAL A 164 11.65 17.07 -3.46
N ALA A 165 11.41 17.62 -2.26
CA ALA A 165 10.08 17.86 -1.72
C ALA A 165 10.08 19.16 -0.89
N ALA A 166 8.89 19.61 -0.48
CA ALA A 166 8.74 20.78 0.38
C ALA A 166 9.45 20.58 1.74
N PRO A 167 9.88 21.67 2.41
CA PRO A 167 10.34 21.62 3.78
C PRO A 167 9.30 20.95 4.69
N GLY A 168 9.75 20.18 5.68
CA GLY A 168 8.90 19.44 6.61
C GLY A 168 8.45 18.05 6.07
N VAL A 169 8.66 17.74 4.79
CA VAL A 169 8.31 16.43 4.23
C VAL A 169 9.41 15.42 4.55
N THR A 170 9.06 14.39 5.31
CA THR A 170 9.93 13.24 5.61
C THR A 170 9.26 11.96 5.13
N VAL A 171 9.98 11.19 4.30
CA VAL A 171 9.51 9.93 3.72
C VAL A 171 10.44 8.81 4.11
N VAL A 172 9.86 7.71 4.55
CA VAL A 172 10.60 6.53 4.99
C VAL A 172 10.05 5.27 4.31
N ASP A 173 10.93 4.26 4.17
CA ASP A 173 10.54 2.88 3.89
C ASP A 173 10.96 2.03 5.09
N ASP A 174 10.01 1.32 5.70
CA ASP A 174 10.25 0.55 6.92
C ASP A 174 9.66 -0.86 6.84
N GLY A 175 10.53 -1.83 6.62
CA GLY A 175 10.18 -3.25 6.57
C GLY A 175 10.03 -3.92 7.94
N SER A 176 10.31 -3.22 9.03
CA SER A 176 10.33 -3.77 10.39
C SER A 176 8.99 -3.63 11.14
N ILE A 177 8.01 -2.91 10.60
CA ILE A 177 6.73 -2.64 11.26
C ILE A 177 5.92 -3.95 11.35
N ALA A 178 5.70 -4.44 12.57
CA ALA A 178 5.02 -5.71 12.79
C ALA A 178 3.61 -5.76 12.16
N GLY A 179 3.26 -6.89 11.55
CA GLY A 179 1.93 -7.16 11.00
C GLY A 179 1.59 -6.43 9.68
N ARG A 180 2.39 -5.47 9.25
CA ARG A 180 2.15 -4.77 7.99
C ARG A 180 2.43 -5.67 6.79
N ARG A 181 1.65 -5.49 5.70
CA ARG A 181 1.73 -6.31 4.49
C ARG A 181 3.11 -6.32 3.85
N GLY A 182 3.79 -5.18 3.80
CA GLY A 182 5.12 -5.02 3.21
C GLY A 182 6.27 -5.51 4.09
N SER A 183 6.04 -5.77 5.38
CA SER A 183 7.09 -6.10 6.34
C SER A 183 7.65 -7.51 6.14
N LEU A 184 8.95 -7.66 6.42
CA LEU A 184 9.70 -8.91 6.33
C LEU A 184 10.70 -8.95 7.49
N THR A 185 11.06 -10.14 7.97
CA THR A 185 12.18 -10.31 8.91
C THR A 185 13.51 -10.11 8.18
N VAL A 186 13.63 -10.74 7.03
CA VAL A 186 14.77 -10.58 6.11
C VAL A 186 14.23 -10.43 4.69
N ASP A 187 14.99 -9.76 3.83
CA ASP A 187 14.71 -9.69 2.40
C ASP A 187 15.08 -11.01 1.66
N ASP A 188 14.89 -11.07 0.36
CA ASP A 188 15.15 -12.27 -0.43
C ASP A 188 16.64 -12.52 -0.73
N GLU A 189 17.54 -11.71 -0.17
CA GLU A 189 18.99 -11.96 -0.10
C GLU A 189 19.45 -12.30 1.33
N GLY A 190 18.51 -12.44 2.29
CA GLY A 190 18.79 -12.72 3.71
C GLY A 190 19.37 -11.52 4.45
N THR A 191 19.12 -10.30 3.99
CA THR A 191 19.47 -9.06 4.70
C THR A 191 18.31 -8.68 5.62
N PRO A 192 18.54 -8.43 6.93
CA PRO A 192 17.51 -7.92 7.80
C PRO A 192 16.88 -6.64 7.24
N THR A 193 15.56 -6.54 7.30
CA THR A 193 14.87 -5.30 6.93
C THR A 193 15.11 -4.22 7.98
N SER A 194 15.04 -2.98 7.56
CA SER A 194 15.31 -1.82 8.41
C SER A 194 14.40 -0.64 8.04
N ARG A 195 14.38 0.35 8.90
CA ARG A 195 13.82 1.66 8.58
C ARG A 195 14.86 2.47 7.81
N THR A 196 14.54 2.86 6.60
CA THR A 196 15.38 3.66 5.69
C THR A 196 14.73 5.01 5.45
N VAL A 197 15.39 6.10 5.84
CA VAL A 197 14.95 7.46 5.51
C VAL A 197 15.31 7.74 4.07
N LEU A 198 14.33 8.05 3.25
CA LEU A 198 14.48 8.36 1.82
C LEU A 198 14.58 9.87 1.60
N ILE A 199 13.65 10.60 2.20
CA ILE A 199 13.61 12.08 2.20
C ILE A 199 13.55 12.55 3.67
N GLU A 200 14.35 13.50 4.03
CA GLU A 200 14.34 14.15 5.35
C GLU A 200 14.22 15.66 5.16
N ASP A 201 13.20 16.26 5.76
CA ASP A 201 12.89 17.68 5.59
C ASP A 201 12.93 18.15 4.12
N GLY A 202 12.42 17.35 3.21
CA GLY A 202 12.40 17.62 1.78
C GLY A 202 13.72 17.37 1.03
N ILE A 203 14.76 16.93 1.71
CA ILE A 203 16.07 16.61 1.12
C ILE A 203 16.17 15.10 0.88
N MET A 204 16.63 14.70 -0.30
CA MET A 204 16.93 13.30 -0.60
C MET A 204 18.16 12.83 0.16
N VAL A 205 18.00 11.85 1.07
CA VAL A 205 19.08 11.40 1.95
C VAL A 205 19.36 9.89 1.84
N GLY A 206 18.48 9.12 1.21
CA GLY A 206 18.65 7.67 1.15
C GLY A 206 18.00 7.03 -0.07
N LEU A 207 18.36 5.77 -0.29
CA LEU A 207 17.83 4.89 -1.33
C LEU A 207 17.54 3.51 -0.73
N MET A 208 16.63 2.77 -1.34
CA MET A 208 16.39 1.36 -1.06
C MET A 208 17.36 0.49 -1.86
N HIS A 209 18.13 -0.36 -1.19
CA HIS A 209 19.20 -1.13 -1.80
C HIS A 209 19.03 -2.64 -1.61
N ASP A 210 19.20 -3.39 -2.71
CA ASP A 210 19.69 -4.75 -2.68
C ASP A 210 21.23 -4.76 -2.50
N ARG A 211 21.84 -5.91 -2.38
CA ARG A 211 23.30 -6.02 -2.22
C ARG A 211 24.08 -5.58 -3.47
N LEU A 212 23.50 -5.81 -4.66
CA LEU A 212 24.17 -5.42 -5.91
C LEU A 212 24.22 -3.90 -6.05
N SER A 213 23.07 -3.23 -5.87
CA SER A 213 22.99 -1.76 -5.95
C SER A 213 23.81 -1.09 -4.84
N ALA A 214 23.71 -1.62 -3.60
CA ALA A 214 24.50 -1.15 -2.47
C ALA A 214 26.01 -1.18 -2.78
N ARG A 215 26.53 -2.33 -3.23
CA ARG A 215 27.95 -2.48 -3.58
C ARG A 215 28.39 -1.54 -4.70
N LYS A 216 27.56 -1.39 -5.73
CA LYS A 216 27.89 -0.54 -6.90
C LYS A 216 27.84 0.95 -6.60
N LEU A 217 27.01 1.36 -5.64
CA LEU A 217 26.85 2.76 -5.24
C LEU A 217 27.63 3.11 -3.95
N GLY A 218 28.42 2.18 -3.40
CA GLY A 218 29.21 2.42 -2.17
C GLY A 218 28.35 2.58 -0.91
N ALA A 219 27.16 1.97 -0.89
CA ALA A 219 26.20 2.06 0.20
C ALA A 219 26.07 0.72 0.97
N ARG A 220 25.17 0.68 1.96
CA ARG A 220 24.77 -0.56 2.64
C ARG A 220 23.46 -1.08 2.08
N ALA A 221 23.27 -2.40 2.04
CA ALA A 221 21.99 -3.01 1.73
C ALA A 221 20.98 -2.68 2.84
N THR A 222 19.76 -2.35 2.45
CA THR A 222 18.72 -1.84 3.36
C THR A 222 17.65 -2.89 3.72
N GLY A 223 17.77 -4.12 3.18
CA GLY A 223 16.78 -5.17 3.38
C GLY A 223 15.58 -5.03 2.44
N ASN A 224 15.80 -4.44 1.29
CA ASN A 224 14.77 -4.17 0.28
C ASN A 224 14.86 -5.10 -0.95
N ALA A 225 15.77 -6.09 -0.96
CA ALA A 225 15.87 -7.03 -2.06
C ALA A 225 14.66 -7.97 -2.08
N ARG A 226 13.82 -7.87 -3.09
CA ARG A 226 12.63 -8.71 -3.26
C ARG A 226 12.59 -9.33 -4.63
N ARG A 227 12.11 -10.56 -4.71
CA ARG A 227 11.89 -11.30 -5.96
C ARG A 227 10.41 -11.60 -6.17
N GLN A 228 10.00 -11.67 -7.39
CA GLN A 228 8.64 -12.05 -7.76
C GLN A 228 8.35 -13.50 -7.33
N SER A 229 9.30 -14.40 -7.58
CA SER A 229 9.27 -15.81 -7.16
C SER A 229 10.70 -16.35 -7.05
N PHE A 230 10.85 -17.61 -6.64
CA PHE A 230 12.14 -18.30 -6.60
C PHE A 230 12.87 -18.33 -7.97
N ALA A 231 12.13 -18.24 -9.07
CA ALA A 231 12.66 -18.25 -10.43
C ALA A 231 13.19 -16.88 -10.90
N HIS A 232 13.05 -15.83 -10.12
CA HIS A 232 13.44 -14.47 -10.49
C HIS A 232 14.58 -13.95 -9.62
N PRO A 233 15.51 -13.15 -10.17
CA PRO A 233 16.51 -12.48 -9.35
C PRO A 233 15.85 -11.45 -8.42
N PRO A 234 16.40 -11.24 -7.22
CA PRO A 234 15.96 -10.16 -6.36
C PRO A 234 16.35 -8.80 -6.94
N MET A 235 15.57 -7.78 -6.65
CA MET A 235 15.84 -6.40 -7.01
C MET A 235 15.32 -5.48 -5.89
N PRO A 236 15.80 -4.23 -5.79
CA PRO A 236 15.27 -3.29 -4.80
C PRO A 236 13.78 -3.08 -4.99
N ARG A 237 13.03 -3.16 -3.89
CA ARG A 237 11.58 -2.93 -3.85
C ARG A 237 11.20 -2.33 -2.49
N MET A 238 10.17 -1.52 -2.50
CA MET A 238 9.56 -0.98 -1.29
C MET A 238 9.09 -2.07 -0.34
N THR A 239 9.13 -1.77 0.94
CA THR A 239 8.46 -2.52 2.00
C THR A 239 7.19 -1.77 2.44
N ASN A 240 7.25 -0.95 3.47
CA ASN A 240 6.16 -0.05 3.83
C ASN A 240 6.66 1.38 3.69
N THR A 241 6.33 2.02 2.58
CA THR A 241 6.73 3.39 2.29
C THR A 241 5.62 4.34 2.72
N PHE A 242 5.96 5.32 3.54
CA PHE A 242 5.00 6.32 4.03
C PHE A 242 5.67 7.65 4.31
N MET A 243 4.87 8.72 4.31
CA MET A 243 5.25 10.04 4.79
C MET A 243 4.93 10.14 6.27
N GLU A 244 5.89 10.64 7.04
CA GLU A 244 5.66 10.91 8.47
C GLU A 244 4.68 12.06 8.65
N GLY A 245 3.94 12.04 9.76
CA GLY A 245 2.99 13.10 10.08
C GLY A 245 3.70 14.44 10.30
N GLY A 246 3.17 15.49 9.69
CA GLY A 246 3.61 16.85 9.89
C GLY A 246 2.91 17.53 11.10
N LYS A 247 2.98 18.85 11.13
CA LYS A 247 2.37 19.68 12.20
C LYS A 247 0.93 20.09 11.86
N ASP A 248 0.58 20.13 10.58
CA ASP A 248 -0.69 20.62 10.12
C ASP A 248 -1.76 19.53 10.22
N SER A 249 -2.93 19.89 10.74
CA SER A 249 -4.07 18.99 10.77
C SER A 249 -4.74 18.91 9.39
N ARG A 250 -5.43 17.79 9.11
CA ARG A 250 -6.24 17.66 7.90
C ARG A 250 -7.26 18.78 7.76
N ALA A 251 -7.89 19.19 8.86
CA ALA A 251 -8.88 20.25 8.86
C ALA A 251 -8.26 21.60 8.46
N ASP A 252 -7.09 21.92 8.97
CA ASP A 252 -6.39 23.16 8.63
C ASP A 252 -5.94 23.17 7.17
N MET A 253 -5.43 22.05 6.66
CA MET A 253 -5.06 21.91 5.25
C MET A 253 -6.25 22.14 4.31
N ILE A 254 -7.40 21.52 4.61
CA ILE A 254 -8.64 21.73 3.82
C ILE A 254 -9.10 23.18 3.93
N ALA A 255 -9.15 23.77 5.14
CA ALA A 255 -9.59 25.15 5.36
C ALA A 255 -8.68 26.19 4.68
N SER A 256 -7.40 25.93 4.55
CA SER A 256 -6.45 26.81 3.87
C SER A 256 -6.50 26.74 2.35
N THR A 257 -7.11 25.69 1.78
CA THR A 257 -7.24 25.48 0.34
C THR A 257 -8.38 26.34 -0.21
N LYS A 258 -8.06 27.36 -1.03
CA LYS A 258 -9.05 28.27 -1.61
C LYS A 258 -9.87 27.65 -2.72
N ARG A 259 -9.23 26.83 -3.54
CA ARG A 259 -9.82 26.07 -4.65
C ARG A 259 -9.01 24.81 -4.87
N GLY A 260 -9.64 23.67 -4.73
CA GLY A 260 -8.94 22.37 -4.85
C GLY A 260 -9.87 21.21 -4.66
N LEU A 261 -9.28 20.05 -4.52
CA LEU A 261 -9.95 18.79 -4.23
C LEU A 261 -9.38 18.19 -2.94
N TYR A 262 -10.25 17.67 -2.10
CA TYR A 262 -9.84 16.71 -1.07
C TYR A 262 -10.01 15.30 -1.63
N ALA A 263 -8.91 14.68 -2.06
CA ALA A 263 -8.87 13.32 -2.59
C ALA A 263 -8.87 12.32 -1.42
N ALA A 264 -10.04 11.81 -1.09
CA ALA A 264 -10.24 10.93 0.06
C ALA A 264 -9.80 9.48 -0.25
N ASN A 265 -9.97 9.02 -1.50
CA ASN A 265 -9.63 7.64 -1.87
C ASN A 265 -9.15 7.54 -3.33
N PHE A 266 -8.27 6.55 -3.59
CA PHE A 266 -7.72 6.27 -4.90
C PHE A 266 -7.98 4.81 -5.32
N GLY A 267 -8.15 4.58 -6.63
CA GLY A 267 -8.27 3.25 -7.21
C GLY A 267 -6.93 2.63 -7.57
N GLY A 268 -6.07 3.40 -8.19
CA GLY A 268 -4.75 2.96 -8.62
C GLY A 268 -4.02 4.06 -9.35
N GLY A 269 -2.77 3.79 -9.75
CA GLY A 269 -1.95 4.74 -10.48
C GLY A 269 -0.77 4.05 -11.16
N GLN A 270 0.00 4.86 -11.87
CA GLN A 270 1.25 4.45 -12.50
C GLN A 270 2.21 5.62 -12.59
N VAL A 271 3.50 5.32 -12.68
CA VAL A 271 4.57 6.30 -12.83
C VAL A 271 5.51 5.92 -13.99
N ASP A 272 5.96 6.92 -14.73
CA ASP A 272 7.16 6.82 -15.56
C ASP A 272 8.34 7.35 -14.74
N ILE A 273 9.12 6.46 -14.18
CA ILE A 273 10.26 6.80 -13.30
C ILE A 273 11.37 7.57 -14.01
N THR A 274 11.41 7.56 -15.35
CA THR A 274 12.46 8.21 -16.12
C THR A 274 12.23 9.71 -16.27
N ASN A 275 10.97 10.13 -16.30
CA ASN A 275 10.58 11.53 -16.44
C ASN A 275 9.76 12.08 -15.26
N GLY A 276 9.39 11.21 -14.30
CA GLY A 276 8.66 11.59 -13.10
C GLY A 276 7.17 11.87 -13.31
N LYS A 277 6.62 11.58 -14.48
CA LYS A 277 5.18 11.74 -14.72
C LYS A 277 4.42 10.58 -14.08
N PHE A 278 3.35 10.90 -13.39
CA PHE A 278 2.46 9.91 -12.77
C PHE A 278 0.99 10.27 -13.02
N VAL A 279 0.13 9.27 -12.96
CA VAL A 279 -1.33 9.43 -13.07
C VAL A 279 -2.00 8.53 -12.04
N PHE A 280 -3.08 9.03 -11.44
CA PHE A 280 -3.91 8.31 -10.49
C PHE A 280 -5.39 8.46 -10.82
N GLN A 281 -6.14 7.38 -10.56
CA GLN A 281 -7.58 7.43 -10.56
C GLN A 281 -8.05 7.72 -9.13
N CYS A 282 -8.69 8.86 -8.93
CA CYS A 282 -9.39 9.17 -7.68
C CYS A 282 -10.77 8.51 -7.71
N THR A 283 -11.11 7.77 -6.66
CA THR A 283 -12.41 7.08 -6.54
C THR A 283 -13.37 7.80 -5.59
N GLU A 284 -12.88 8.77 -4.83
CA GLU A 284 -13.68 9.62 -3.96
C GLU A 284 -12.92 10.93 -3.73
N ALA A 285 -13.58 12.06 -4.05
CA ALA A 285 -13.06 13.41 -3.80
C ALA A 285 -14.19 14.37 -3.44
N TYR A 286 -13.84 15.43 -2.75
CA TYR A 286 -14.74 16.52 -2.34
C TYR A 286 -14.16 17.88 -2.71
#